data_722c672363f7ff0a9d4f92b1bd9cc1e2
#
_entry.id   722c672363f7ff0a9d4f92b1bd9cc1e2
#
_cell.length_a   1.000
_cell.length_b   1.000
_cell.length_c   1.000
_cell.angle_alpha   90.00
_cell.angle_beta   90.00
_cell.angle_gamma   90.00
#
_symmetry.space_group_name_H-M   'P 1'
#
loop_
_entity.id
_entity.type
_entity.pdbx_description
1 polymer ?
#
loop_
_entity_poly.entity_id
_entity_poly.type
_entity_poly.pdbx_seq_one_letter_code
_entity_poly.pdbx_strand_id
1 'polypeptide(L)'
;PAQFLEQFTMPFALENTLKYYASVEDFKADLVKMYKAFIEEIYAAGCRNLQLDDCSWGLLVDPRGPEFFNTDQAGLDAIKQEYLDINNAVLTDLPEDLIVNTHVCRGNFHSTYAASGAYDDVASFLFEKENVHAYFLEFDDSRSGGFESLKYVSGDKKVVLGLITTKSGELEDKEAVIARIHEAAKYVLLDRLYLSPQCGFASCEIENKLTEEQQWAKLKLVKEIAEEVWG
;
A
#
# COMPACT_ATOMS: atom_id res chain seq x y z
N PRO A 1 -5.53 -9.19 0.13
CA PRO A 1 -6.56 -10.03 0.81
C PRO A 1 -7.43 -9.21 1.73
N ALA A 2 -6.85 -8.32 2.58
CA ALA A 2 -7.61 -7.48 3.52
C ALA A 2 -8.72 -6.67 2.84
N GLN A 3 -8.46 -6.08 1.67
CA GLN A 3 -9.45 -5.30 0.94
C GLN A 3 -10.66 -6.15 0.50
N PHE A 4 -10.44 -7.41 0.11
CA PHE A 4 -11.56 -8.32 -0.19
C PHE A 4 -12.34 -8.68 1.07
N LEU A 5 -11.64 -8.97 2.17
CA LEU A 5 -12.29 -9.21 3.46
C LEU A 5 -13.17 -8.02 3.83
N GLU A 6 -12.61 -6.79 3.82
CA GLU A 6 -13.35 -5.56 4.08
C GLU A 6 -14.60 -5.46 3.23
N GLN A 7 -14.47 -5.53 1.91
CA GLN A 7 -15.58 -5.33 0.96
C GLN A 7 -16.73 -6.31 1.14
N PHE A 8 -16.42 -7.56 1.49
CA PHE A 8 -17.42 -8.61 1.63
C PHE A 8 -17.97 -8.79 3.04
N THR A 9 -17.35 -8.16 4.05
CA THR A 9 -17.81 -8.20 5.46
C THR A 9 -18.41 -6.88 5.96
N MET A 10 -18.31 -5.81 5.18
CA MET A 10 -19.02 -4.56 5.49
C MET A 10 -20.53 -4.78 5.60
N PRO A 11 -21.26 -4.00 6.43
CA PRO A 11 -22.68 -4.19 6.70
C PRO A 11 -23.56 -4.31 5.45
N PHE A 12 -23.23 -3.57 4.39
CA PHE A 12 -23.98 -3.60 3.12
C PHE A 12 -23.77 -4.88 2.30
N ALA A 13 -22.69 -5.61 2.53
CA ALA A 13 -22.31 -6.82 1.77
C ALA A 13 -22.48 -8.12 2.58
N LEU A 14 -22.34 -8.05 3.91
CA LEU A 14 -22.29 -9.20 4.80
C LEU A 14 -23.47 -10.16 4.64
N GLU A 15 -24.70 -9.64 4.53
CA GLU A 15 -25.89 -10.47 4.32
C GLU A 15 -25.78 -11.32 3.04
N ASN A 16 -25.23 -10.74 1.96
CA ASN A 16 -25.03 -11.46 0.71
C ASN A 16 -23.92 -12.51 0.83
N THR A 17 -22.84 -12.20 1.51
CA THR A 17 -21.73 -13.13 1.77
C THR A 17 -22.21 -14.35 2.55
N LEU A 18 -23.01 -14.13 3.59
CA LEU A 18 -23.55 -15.20 4.43
C LEU A 18 -24.67 -16.03 3.76
N LYS A 19 -25.08 -15.72 2.53
CA LYS A 19 -25.89 -16.64 1.70
C LYS A 19 -25.06 -17.81 1.13
N TYR A 20 -23.75 -17.63 1.02
CA TYR A 20 -22.83 -18.59 0.42
C TYR A 20 -21.90 -19.24 1.44
N TYR A 21 -21.66 -18.59 2.57
CA TYR A 21 -20.77 -19.04 3.63
C TYR A 21 -21.56 -19.18 4.95
N ALA A 22 -21.29 -20.24 5.70
CA ALA A 22 -21.95 -20.45 6.98
C ALA A 22 -21.52 -19.44 8.06
N SER A 23 -20.31 -18.87 7.92
CA SER A 23 -19.75 -17.86 8.80
C SER A 23 -18.75 -16.97 8.06
N VAL A 24 -18.37 -15.85 8.69
CA VAL A 24 -17.26 -14.99 8.21
C VAL A 24 -15.94 -15.77 8.25
N GLU A 25 -15.75 -16.65 9.21
CA GLU A 25 -14.53 -17.46 9.33
C GLU A 25 -14.39 -18.45 8.17
N ASP A 26 -15.48 -19.04 7.70
CA ASP A 26 -15.48 -19.90 6.50
C ASP A 26 -15.12 -19.08 5.25
N PHE A 27 -15.65 -17.86 5.13
CA PHE A 27 -15.27 -16.94 4.05
C PHE A 27 -13.78 -16.59 4.10
N LYS A 28 -13.22 -16.25 5.27
CA LYS A 28 -11.79 -15.96 5.43
C LYS A 28 -10.92 -17.13 5.01
N ALA A 29 -11.29 -18.35 5.44
CA ALA A 29 -10.54 -19.55 5.09
C ALA A 29 -10.53 -19.79 3.56
N ASP A 30 -11.65 -19.58 2.90
CA ASP A 30 -11.74 -19.73 1.45
C ASP A 30 -11.01 -18.61 0.71
N LEU A 31 -11.05 -17.37 1.21
CA LEU A 31 -10.30 -16.24 0.69
C LEU A 31 -8.79 -16.49 0.72
N VAL A 32 -8.25 -17.01 1.83
CA VAL A 32 -6.83 -17.38 1.93
C VAL A 32 -6.49 -18.46 0.91
N LYS A 33 -7.31 -19.50 0.80
CA LYS A 33 -7.12 -20.58 -0.18
C LYS A 33 -7.14 -20.07 -1.62
N MET A 34 -8.07 -19.19 -1.95
CA MET A 34 -8.17 -18.58 -3.28
C MET A 34 -6.91 -17.79 -3.64
N TYR A 35 -6.43 -16.94 -2.72
CA TYR A 35 -5.21 -16.17 -2.97
C TYR A 35 -3.96 -17.04 -3.10
N LYS A 36 -3.83 -18.10 -2.27
CA LYS A 36 -2.72 -19.05 -2.40
C LYS A 36 -2.73 -19.77 -3.74
N ALA A 37 -3.89 -20.26 -4.17
CA ALA A 37 -4.03 -20.90 -5.48
C ALA A 37 -3.68 -19.94 -6.63
N PHE A 38 -4.14 -18.69 -6.56
CA PHE A 38 -3.79 -17.64 -7.53
C PHE A 38 -2.26 -17.41 -7.56
N ILE A 39 -1.63 -17.27 -6.39
CA ILE A 39 -0.17 -17.07 -6.32
C ILE A 39 0.59 -18.28 -6.91
N GLU A 40 0.16 -19.50 -6.63
CA GLU A 40 0.74 -20.70 -7.23
C GLU A 40 0.65 -20.70 -8.76
N GLU A 41 -0.51 -20.32 -9.31
CA GLU A 41 -0.71 -20.26 -10.76
C GLU A 41 0.18 -19.22 -11.44
N ILE A 42 0.23 -17.99 -10.90
CA ILE A 42 1.08 -16.94 -11.49
C ILE A 42 2.58 -17.24 -11.31
N TYR A 43 2.96 -17.86 -10.20
CA TYR A 43 4.33 -18.32 -9.99
C TYR A 43 4.72 -19.41 -11.00
N ALA A 44 3.84 -20.38 -11.25
CA ALA A 44 4.04 -21.42 -12.28
C ALA A 44 4.14 -20.82 -13.68
N ALA A 45 3.43 -19.70 -13.94
CA ALA A 45 3.52 -18.96 -15.19
C ALA A 45 4.81 -18.11 -15.32
N GLY A 46 5.67 -18.08 -14.28
CA GLY A 46 6.96 -17.41 -14.30
C GLY A 46 7.03 -16.11 -13.50
N CYS A 47 5.97 -15.71 -12.78
CA CYS A 47 6.01 -14.56 -11.89
C CYS A 47 7.03 -14.79 -10.76
N ARG A 48 7.89 -13.79 -10.49
CA ARG A 48 8.86 -13.78 -9.39
C ARG A 48 8.82 -12.50 -8.59
N ASN A 49 7.98 -11.55 -9.00
CA ASN A 49 7.77 -10.30 -8.28
C ASN A 49 6.28 -9.96 -8.32
N LEU A 50 5.62 -10.09 -7.19
CA LEU A 50 4.20 -9.85 -7.00
C LEU A 50 4.00 -8.59 -6.15
N GLN A 51 3.09 -7.72 -6.56
CA GLN A 51 2.62 -6.63 -5.73
C GLN A 51 1.15 -6.85 -5.37
N LEU A 52 0.85 -6.81 -4.07
CA LEU A 52 -0.50 -6.66 -3.56
C LEU A 52 -0.84 -5.17 -3.53
N ASP A 53 -2.03 -4.81 -3.98
CA ASP A 53 -2.56 -3.45 -3.87
C ASP A 53 -3.59 -3.44 -2.73
N ASP A 54 -3.28 -2.71 -1.64
CA ASP A 54 -4.07 -2.75 -0.41
C ASP A 54 -4.49 -1.34 0.03
N CYS A 55 -5.73 -0.98 -0.34
CA CYS A 55 -6.32 0.32 0.00
C CYS A 55 -6.93 0.35 1.42
N SER A 56 -7.11 -0.80 2.07
CA SER A 56 -7.78 -0.93 3.37
C SER A 56 -7.07 -0.13 4.46
N TRP A 57 -5.75 -0.17 4.47
CA TRP A 57 -4.92 0.55 5.45
C TRP A 57 -5.08 2.08 5.36
N GLY A 58 -5.41 2.61 4.17
CA GLY A 58 -5.67 4.03 3.98
C GLY A 58 -6.90 4.51 4.75
N LEU A 59 -7.94 3.70 4.84
CA LEU A 59 -9.15 4.02 5.61
C LEU A 59 -8.91 3.94 7.12
N LEU A 60 -8.04 3.04 7.57
CA LEU A 60 -7.72 2.86 8.99
C LEU A 60 -6.87 4.01 9.59
N VAL A 61 -6.21 4.81 8.76
CA VAL A 61 -5.49 6.02 9.18
C VAL A 61 -6.28 7.31 8.93
N ASP A 62 -7.39 7.24 8.20
CA ASP A 62 -8.23 8.41 7.93
C ASP A 62 -8.99 8.82 9.21
N PRO A 63 -9.08 10.12 9.53
CA PRO A 63 -9.85 10.61 10.67
C PRO A 63 -11.33 10.16 10.68
N ARG A 64 -11.87 9.80 9.52
CA ARG A 64 -13.24 9.26 9.36
C ARG A 64 -13.30 7.74 9.62
N GLY A 65 -12.17 7.08 9.86
CA GLY A 65 -12.11 5.64 10.08
C GLY A 65 -13.11 5.13 11.13
N PRO A 66 -13.18 5.70 12.34
CA PRO A 66 -14.16 5.28 13.34
C PRO A 66 -15.62 5.34 12.87
N GLU A 67 -15.99 6.38 12.13
CA GLU A 67 -17.33 6.52 11.55
C GLU A 67 -17.56 5.50 10.41
N PHE A 68 -16.58 5.36 9.51
CA PHE A 68 -16.65 4.43 8.38
C PHE A 68 -16.85 2.98 8.84
N PHE A 69 -16.07 2.54 9.84
CA PHE A 69 -16.16 1.19 10.40
C PHE A 69 -17.21 1.06 11.50
N ASN A 70 -17.91 2.15 11.86
CA ASN A 70 -18.89 2.20 12.95
C ASN A 70 -18.35 1.60 14.25
N THR A 71 -17.15 2.03 14.65
CA THR A 71 -16.44 1.50 15.83
C THR A 71 -15.61 2.57 16.53
N ASP A 72 -15.05 2.23 17.69
CA ASP A 72 -14.07 3.07 18.40
C ASP A 72 -12.62 2.67 18.07
N GLN A 73 -11.64 3.28 18.74
CA GLN A 73 -10.22 2.99 18.52
C GLN A 73 -9.87 1.53 18.80
N ALA A 74 -10.45 0.93 19.83
CA ALA A 74 -10.20 -0.49 20.16
C ALA A 74 -10.72 -1.41 19.05
N GLY A 75 -11.87 -1.09 18.47
CA GLY A 75 -12.40 -1.81 17.32
C GLY A 75 -11.55 -1.61 16.07
N LEU A 76 -11.03 -0.40 15.83
CA LEU A 76 -10.08 -0.19 14.72
C LEU A 76 -8.80 -1.02 14.90
N ASP A 77 -8.28 -1.15 16.12
CA ASP A 77 -7.10 -1.97 16.38
C ASP A 77 -7.38 -3.47 16.16
N ALA A 78 -8.58 -3.93 16.49
CA ALA A 78 -9.01 -5.29 16.17
C ALA A 78 -9.10 -5.52 14.64
N ILE A 79 -9.62 -4.56 13.89
CA ILE A 79 -9.68 -4.62 12.41
C ILE A 79 -8.27 -4.63 11.81
N LYS A 80 -7.35 -3.79 12.30
CA LYS A 80 -5.94 -3.79 11.86
C LYS A 80 -5.29 -5.16 12.07
N GLN A 81 -5.54 -5.78 13.23
CA GLN A 81 -5.00 -7.12 13.51
C GLN A 81 -5.62 -8.16 12.57
N GLU A 82 -6.91 -8.12 12.33
CA GLU A 82 -7.60 -9.03 11.42
C GLU A 82 -7.07 -8.92 9.97
N TYR A 83 -6.84 -7.68 9.48
CA TYR A 83 -6.26 -7.44 8.15
C TYR A 83 -4.82 -7.94 8.04
N LEU A 84 -4.02 -7.72 9.08
CA LEU A 84 -2.68 -8.27 9.16
C LEU A 84 -2.69 -9.80 9.14
N ASP A 85 -3.58 -10.42 9.92
CA ASP A 85 -3.66 -11.88 10.04
C ASP A 85 -4.03 -12.52 8.70
N ILE A 86 -5.01 -11.97 7.97
CA ILE A 86 -5.40 -12.53 6.66
C ILE A 86 -4.34 -12.30 5.58
N ASN A 87 -3.68 -11.14 5.57
CA ASN A 87 -2.57 -10.87 4.65
C ASN A 87 -1.42 -11.86 4.92
N ASN A 88 -1.01 -12.01 6.17
CA ASN A 88 0.06 -12.93 6.55
C ASN A 88 -0.29 -14.40 6.30
N ALA A 89 -1.54 -14.81 6.49
CA ALA A 89 -1.99 -16.17 6.18
C ALA A 89 -1.82 -16.51 4.69
N VAL A 90 -2.07 -15.55 3.81
CA VAL A 90 -1.83 -15.69 2.36
C VAL A 90 -0.33 -15.76 2.05
N LEU A 91 0.50 -15.01 2.78
CA LEU A 91 1.93 -14.86 2.55
C LEU A 91 2.79 -15.95 3.25
N THR A 92 2.15 -16.97 3.83
CA THR A 92 2.83 -18.08 4.47
C THR A 92 3.17 -19.19 3.47
N ASP A 93 4.36 -19.78 3.60
CA ASP A 93 4.84 -20.93 2.79
C ASP A 93 4.94 -20.62 1.28
N LEU A 94 5.31 -19.41 0.93
CA LEU A 94 5.57 -19.02 -0.46
C LEU A 94 6.98 -19.48 -0.90
N PRO A 95 7.20 -19.66 -2.22
CA PRO A 95 8.53 -19.95 -2.76
C PRO A 95 9.57 -18.88 -2.35
N GLU A 96 10.77 -19.31 -1.97
CA GLU A 96 11.83 -18.42 -1.47
C GLU A 96 12.29 -17.35 -2.50
N ASP A 97 12.16 -17.65 -3.79
CA ASP A 97 12.51 -16.73 -4.89
C ASP A 97 11.33 -15.86 -5.36
N LEU A 98 10.17 -15.95 -4.70
CA LEU A 98 9.05 -15.04 -4.95
C LEU A 98 9.15 -13.80 -4.05
N ILE A 99 9.41 -12.66 -4.66
CA ILE A 99 9.35 -11.38 -3.97
C ILE A 99 7.89 -10.90 -3.93
N VAL A 100 7.38 -10.64 -2.74
CA VAL A 100 6.04 -10.06 -2.56
C VAL A 100 6.17 -8.67 -1.93
N ASN A 101 5.56 -7.70 -2.58
CA ASN A 101 5.49 -6.31 -2.13
C ASN A 101 4.03 -5.92 -1.88
N THR A 102 3.80 -4.86 -1.14
CA THR A 102 2.47 -4.27 -0.99
C THR A 102 2.49 -2.78 -1.30
N HIS A 103 1.47 -2.29 -1.99
CA HIS A 103 1.20 -0.87 -2.15
C HIS A 103 0.05 -0.46 -1.22
N VAL A 104 0.31 0.52 -0.35
CA VAL A 104 -0.70 1.09 0.53
C VAL A 104 -1.32 2.29 -0.16
N CYS A 105 -2.33 2.03 -0.97
CA CYS A 105 -3.02 3.04 -1.75
C CYS A 105 -3.97 3.88 -0.88
N ARG A 106 -4.06 5.18 -1.18
CA ARG A 106 -5.01 6.10 -0.55
C ARG A 106 -6.13 6.55 -1.48
N GLY A 107 -6.27 5.87 -2.62
CA GLY A 107 -7.18 6.20 -3.69
C GLY A 107 -6.53 7.05 -4.78
N ASN A 108 -6.82 6.71 -6.02
CA ASN A 108 -6.24 7.37 -7.20
C ASN A 108 -7.25 7.39 -8.36
N PHE A 109 -8.27 8.23 -8.24
CA PHE A 109 -9.34 8.36 -9.23
C PHE A 109 -9.42 9.81 -9.71
N HIS A 110 -9.21 10.03 -11.00
CA HIS A 110 -9.33 11.33 -11.67
C HIS A 110 -8.61 12.47 -10.92
N SER A 111 -7.37 12.24 -10.53
CA SER A 111 -6.51 13.16 -9.75
C SER A 111 -7.02 13.45 -8.33
N THR A 112 -7.84 12.57 -7.75
CA THR A 112 -8.31 12.68 -6.37
C THR A 112 -7.80 11.51 -5.53
N TYR A 113 -7.98 11.61 -4.23
CA TYR A 113 -7.72 10.54 -3.26
C TYR A 113 -8.98 10.29 -2.40
N ALA A 114 -9.09 9.13 -1.80
CA ALA A 114 -10.20 8.72 -0.96
C ALA A 114 -9.90 8.87 0.54
N ALA A 115 -8.65 8.69 0.95
CA ALA A 115 -8.23 8.67 2.35
C ALA A 115 -7.01 9.56 2.61
N SER A 116 -6.93 10.09 3.83
CA SER A 116 -5.81 10.90 4.33
C SER A 116 -5.47 10.51 5.77
N GLY A 117 -4.27 10.79 6.22
CA GLY A 117 -3.79 10.49 7.56
C GLY A 117 -2.35 9.97 7.53
N ALA A 118 -1.58 10.20 8.61
CA ALA A 118 -0.24 9.67 8.76
C ALA A 118 -0.26 8.14 8.94
N TYR A 119 0.83 7.45 8.60
CA TYR A 119 0.94 6.00 8.77
C TYR A 119 1.14 5.57 10.22
N ASP A 120 1.29 6.51 11.17
CA ASP A 120 1.65 6.23 12.58
C ASP A 120 0.73 5.20 13.24
N ASP A 121 -0.59 5.33 13.03
CA ASP A 121 -1.60 4.46 13.66
C ASP A 121 -1.63 3.02 13.12
N VAL A 122 -1.00 2.76 11.98
CA VAL A 122 -0.93 1.42 11.38
C VAL A 122 0.49 0.86 11.36
N ALA A 123 1.50 1.68 11.61
CA ALA A 123 2.90 1.32 11.42
C ALA A 123 3.35 0.11 12.25
N SER A 124 2.91 0.01 13.51
CA SER A 124 3.24 -1.11 14.39
C SER A 124 2.56 -2.44 14.02
N PHE A 125 1.49 -2.38 13.23
CA PHE A 125 0.87 -3.56 12.63
C PHE A 125 1.54 -3.87 11.29
N LEU A 126 1.44 -2.92 10.36
CA LEU A 126 1.82 -3.07 8.96
C LEU A 126 3.34 -3.22 8.80
N PHE A 127 4.12 -2.19 9.16
CA PHE A 127 5.56 -2.16 8.84
C PHE A 127 6.37 -3.13 9.70
N GLU A 128 5.94 -3.38 10.93
CA GLU A 128 6.64 -4.30 11.81
C GLU A 128 6.34 -5.76 11.48
N LYS A 129 5.06 -6.11 11.21
CA LYS A 129 4.58 -7.50 11.29
C LYS A 129 4.12 -8.10 9.96
N GLU A 130 3.83 -7.33 8.93
CA GLU A 130 3.39 -7.91 7.66
C GLU A 130 4.55 -8.60 6.94
N ASN A 131 4.31 -9.79 6.38
CA ASN A 131 5.33 -10.64 5.75
C ASN A 131 5.59 -10.28 4.28
N VAL A 132 5.90 -9.01 4.01
CA VAL A 132 6.27 -8.52 2.67
C VAL A 132 7.74 -8.12 2.61
N HIS A 133 8.29 -8.04 1.39
CA HIS A 133 9.67 -7.64 1.13
C HIS A 133 9.82 -6.13 0.99
N ALA A 134 8.79 -5.45 0.47
CA ALA A 134 8.80 -4.00 0.33
C ALA A 134 7.41 -3.39 0.45
N TYR A 135 7.40 -2.13 0.91
CA TYR A 135 6.24 -1.26 0.95
C TYR A 135 6.36 -0.16 -0.09
N PHE A 136 5.33 0.03 -0.92
CA PHE A 136 5.16 1.18 -1.78
C PHE A 136 4.20 2.15 -1.09
N LEU A 137 4.73 3.27 -0.60
CA LEU A 137 4.00 4.20 0.27
C LEU A 137 3.83 5.56 -0.38
N GLU A 138 2.63 6.13 -0.27
CA GLU A 138 2.34 7.47 -0.76
C GLU A 138 2.82 8.53 0.23
N PHE A 139 3.76 9.36 -0.22
CA PHE A 139 4.32 10.49 0.54
C PHE A 139 4.43 11.76 -0.33
N ASP A 140 3.61 11.89 -1.37
CA ASP A 140 3.68 12.97 -2.35
C ASP A 140 3.22 14.34 -1.82
N ASP A 141 2.41 14.35 -0.76
CA ASP A 141 1.97 15.60 -0.10
C ASP A 141 1.79 15.45 1.42
N SER A 142 1.33 16.52 2.07
CA SER A 142 1.18 16.59 3.52
C SER A 142 0.09 15.67 4.11
N ARG A 143 -0.82 15.10 3.30
CA ARG A 143 -1.89 14.22 3.79
C ARG A 143 -1.35 12.92 4.40
N SER A 144 -0.14 12.53 4.03
CA SER A 144 0.50 11.27 4.49
C SER A 144 1.33 11.43 5.78
N GLY A 145 1.45 12.65 6.32
CA GLY A 145 2.31 12.93 7.47
C GLY A 145 3.80 12.91 7.13
N GLY A 146 4.62 12.74 8.16
CA GLY A 146 6.08 12.61 8.06
C GLY A 146 6.57 11.17 7.91
N PHE A 147 7.88 10.98 8.07
CA PHE A 147 8.54 9.68 7.92
C PHE A 147 8.76 8.95 9.25
N GLU A 148 8.30 9.48 10.38
CA GLU A 148 8.51 8.93 11.72
C GLU A 148 7.97 7.51 11.87
N SER A 149 6.90 7.19 11.17
CA SER A 149 6.30 5.86 11.11
C SER A 149 7.25 4.79 10.54
N LEU A 150 8.20 5.19 9.70
CA LEU A 150 9.18 4.28 9.09
C LEU A 150 10.13 3.63 10.10
N LYS A 151 10.24 4.15 11.32
CA LYS A 151 10.99 3.51 12.42
C LYS A 151 10.51 2.09 12.76
N TYR A 152 9.27 1.75 12.37
CA TYR A 152 8.69 0.42 12.57
C TYR A 152 9.01 -0.55 11.43
N VAL A 153 9.68 -0.12 10.36
CA VAL A 153 10.06 -1.02 9.26
C VAL A 153 11.10 -2.02 9.73
N SER A 154 10.65 -3.25 9.97
CA SER A 154 11.44 -4.31 10.58
C SER A 154 12.32 -5.08 9.58
N GLY A 155 13.37 -5.70 10.09
CA GLY A 155 14.25 -6.58 9.31
C GLY A 155 14.97 -5.85 8.17
N ASP A 156 14.99 -6.48 7.02
CA ASP A 156 15.60 -6.02 5.76
C ASP A 156 14.58 -5.49 4.75
N LYS A 157 13.35 -5.27 5.18
CA LYS A 157 12.27 -4.77 4.33
C LYS A 157 12.65 -3.44 3.69
N LYS A 158 12.25 -3.28 2.43
CA LYS A 158 12.50 -2.10 1.63
C LYS A 158 11.30 -1.14 1.68
N VAL A 159 11.56 0.14 1.44
CA VAL A 159 10.53 1.16 1.33
C VAL A 159 10.70 1.91 0.02
N VAL A 160 9.66 1.91 -0.79
CA VAL A 160 9.58 2.69 -2.02
C VAL A 160 8.79 3.95 -1.70
N LEU A 161 9.49 5.08 -1.67
CA LEU A 161 8.96 6.39 -1.34
C LEU A 161 8.22 6.97 -2.56
N GLY A 162 6.91 7.00 -2.52
CA GLY A 162 6.05 7.62 -3.52
C GLY A 162 6.03 9.14 -3.33
N LEU A 163 7.11 9.82 -3.73
CA LEU A 163 7.28 11.26 -3.54
C LEU A 163 6.82 12.10 -4.74
N ILE A 164 6.57 11.47 -5.88
CA ILE A 164 6.17 12.16 -7.10
C ILE A 164 4.67 11.97 -7.30
N THR A 165 3.91 13.06 -7.27
CA THR A 165 2.45 12.96 -7.42
C THR A 165 2.04 12.59 -8.84
N THR A 166 1.04 11.73 -8.97
CA THR A 166 0.35 11.46 -10.25
C THR A 166 -0.98 12.22 -10.36
N LYS A 167 -1.25 13.16 -9.44
CA LYS A 167 -2.49 13.91 -9.38
C LYS A 167 -2.40 15.30 -10.01
N SER A 168 -1.18 15.77 -10.27
CA SER A 168 -0.88 17.06 -10.92
C SER A 168 0.21 16.89 -11.97
N GLY A 169 0.10 17.62 -13.09
CA GLY A 169 1.10 17.66 -14.15
C GLY A 169 2.33 18.53 -13.82
N GLU A 170 2.32 19.27 -12.71
CA GLU A 170 3.47 20.05 -12.26
C GLU A 170 4.60 19.14 -11.81
N LEU A 171 5.84 19.45 -12.22
CA LEU A 171 7.03 18.72 -11.77
C LEU A 171 7.39 19.17 -10.36
N GLU A 172 7.78 18.21 -9.55
CA GLU A 172 8.36 18.44 -8.23
C GLU A 172 9.74 19.08 -8.36
N ASP A 173 10.12 19.87 -7.36
CA ASP A 173 11.49 20.35 -7.23
C ASP A 173 12.43 19.20 -6.87
N LYS A 174 13.43 18.97 -7.72
CA LYS A 174 14.38 17.85 -7.60
C LYS A 174 15.10 17.84 -6.27
N GLU A 175 15.63 19.00 -5.85
CA GLU A 175 16.40 19.14 -4.61
C GLU A 175 15.51 18.90 -3.37
N ALA A 176 14.26 19.36 -3.43
CA ALA A 176 13.29 19.11 -2.36
C ALA A 176 12.98 17.60 -2.24
N VAL A 177 12.83 16.87 -3.36
CA VAL A 177 12.62 15.41 -3.33
C VAL A 177 13.84 14.70 -2.76
N ILE A 178 15.06 15.06 -3.18
CA ILE A 178 16.32 14.50 -2.65
C ILE A 178 16.42 14.74 -1.13
N ALA A 179 16.11 15.95 -0.68
CA ALA A 179 16.09 16.27 0.76
C ALA A 179 15.13 15.38 1.54
N ARG A 180 13.94 15.10 0.99
CA ARG A 180 12.96 14.20 1.61
C ARG A 180 13.41 12.74 1.64
N ILE A 181 14.14 12.27 0.62
CA ILE A 181 14.76 10.94 0.66
C ILE A 181 15.76 10.85 1.81
N HIS A 182 16.64 11.87 1.98
CA HIS A 182 17.58 11.91 3.10
C HIS A 182 16.91 12.08 4.47
N GLU A 183 15.72 12.70 4.52
CA GLU A 183 14.91 12.73 5.73
C GLU A 183 14.40 11.33 6.09
N ALA A 184 13.85 10.57 5.14
CA ALA A 184 13.43 9.19 5.33
C ALA A 184 14.61 8.28 5.72
N ALA A 185 15.82 8.57 5.23
CA ALA A 185 17.04 7.83 5.54
C ALA A 185 17.48 7.92 7.02
N LYS A 186 16.85 8.80 7.82
CA LYS A 186 17.03 8.81 9.28
C LYS A 186 16.35 7.63 9.98
N TYR A 187 15.40 6.96 9.32
CA TYR A 187 14.59 5.87 9.87
C TYR A 187 14.86 4.53 9.21
N VAL A 188 15.15 4.52 7.90
CA VAL A 188 15.46 3.33 7.11
C VAL A 188 16.75 3.59 6.34
N LEU A 189 17.69 2.65 6.34
CA LEU A 189 18.98 2.82 5.63
C LEU A 189 18.75 3.15 4.16
N LEU A 190 19.58 4.05 3.60
CA LEU A 190 19.43 4.55 2.24
C LEU A 190 19.45 3.45 1.17
N ASP A 191 20.19 2.37 1.38
CA ASP A 191 20.26 1.19 0.50
C ASP A 191 18.98 0.34 0.50
N ARG A 192 18.05 0.61 1.43
CA ARG A 192 16.71 0.01 1.49
C ARG A 192 15.60 0.98 1.07
N LEU A 193 15.96 2.22 0.71
CA LEU A 193 15.03 3.21 0.19
C LEU A 193 15.06 3.25 -1.33
N TYR A 194 13.91 3.46 -1.93
CA TYR A 194 13.70 3.60 -3.36
C TYR A 194 12.75 4.76 -3.64
N LEU A 195 12.70 5.24 -4.87
CA LEU A 195 11.82 6.32 -5.30
C LEU A 195 10.81 5.83 -6.35
N SER A 196 9.56 6.26 -6.23
CA SER A 196 8.53 6.04 -7.24
C SER A 196 7.55 7.21 -7.33
N PRO A 197 6.69 7.26 -8.36
CA PRO A 197 5.42 7.96 -8.25
C PRO A 197 4.59 7.41 -7.08
N GLN A 198 3.69 8.24 -6.53
CA GLN A 198 2.92 7.84 -5.34
C GLN A 198 1.95 6.68 -5.65
N CYS A 199 1.43 6.61 -6.88
CA CYS A 199 0.56 5.56 -7.39
C CYS A 199 0.71 5.48 -8.91
N GLY A 200 -0.16 4.74 -9.62
CA GLY A 200 -0.25 4.77 -11.07
C GLY A 200 -0.74 6.11 -11.63
N PHE A 201 -0.55 6.37 -12.92
CA PHE A 201 -1.03 7.57 -13.62
C PHE A 201 -2.48 7.46 -14.09
N ALA A 202 -3.04 6.25 -14.10
CA ALA A 202 -4.44 5.97 -14.38
C ALA A 202 -4.84 4.69 -13.65
N SER A 203 -5.91 4.73 -12.84
CA SER A 203 -6.44 3.55 -12.14
C SER A 203 -7.61 2.92 -12.88
N CYS A 204 -8.14 3.59 -13.90
CA CYS A 204 -9.22 3.13 -14.77
C CYS A 204 -9.20 3.95 -16.08
N GLU A 205 -10.15 3.68 -17.00
CA GLU A 205 -10.29 4.42 -18.26
C GLU A 205 -10.55 5.92 -18.09
N ILE A 206 -11.02 6.35 -16.92
CA ILE A 206 -11.06 7.77 -16.54
C ILE A 206 -9.73 8.11 -15.91
N GLU A 207 -8.80 8.55 -16.72
CA GLU A 207 -7.42 8.86 -16.35
C GLU A 207 -7.31 10.01 -15.33
N ASN A 208 -6.13 10.15 -14.72
CA ASN A 208 -5.77 11.36 -13.99
C ASN A 208 -5.60 12.54 -14.94
N LYS A 209 -5.68 13.75 -14.40
CA LYS A 209 -5.64 15.01 -15.18
C LYS A 209 -4.21 15.39 -15.57
N LEU A 210 -3.47 14.44 -16.14
CA LEU A 210 -2.13 14.65 -16.69
C LEU A 210 -2.10 14.26 -18.15
N THR A 211 -1.27 14.95 -18.93
CA THR A 211 -0.98 14.52 -20.30
C THR A 211 0.10 13.42 -20.29
N GLU A 212 0.21 12.72 -21.42
CA GLU A 212 1.28 11.71 -21.61
C GLU A 212 2.67 12.34 -21.48
N GLU A 213 2.89 13.54 -22.00
CA GLU A 213 4.15 14.27 -21.89
C GLU A 213 4.50 14.60 -20.43
N GLN A 214 3.49 14.98 -19.63
CA GLN A 214 3.68 15.22 -18.19
C GLN A 214 4.02 13.94 -17.44
N GLN A 215 3.40 12.82 -17.77
CA GLN A 215 3.76 11.51 -17.21
C GLN A 215 5.22 11.17 -17.52
N TRP A 216 5.63 11.29 -18.79
CA TRP A 216 7.03 11.02 -19.18
C TRP A 216 8.03 11.96 -18.52
N ALA A 217 7.67 13.23 -18.35
CA ALA A 217 8.51 14.19 -17.63
C ALA A 217 8.71 13.80 -16.17
N LYS A 218 7.65 13.34 -15.49
CA LYS A 218 7.74 12.85 -14.09
C LYS A 218 8.57 11.57 -13.97
N LEU A 219 8.39 10.62 -14.88
CA LEU A 219 9.21 9.39 -14.89
C LEU A 219 10.69 9.68 -15.15
N LYS A 220 10.97 10.67 -16.01
CA LYS A 220 12.34 11.16 -16.24
C LYS A 220 12.92 11.79 -14.97
N LEU A 221 12.14 12.60 -14.25
CA LEU A 221 12.56 13.19 -12.97
C LEU A 221 12.88 12.10 -11.93
N VAL A 222 12.03 11.08 -11.80
CA VAL A 222 12.30 9.92 -10.92
C VAL A 222 13.63 9.27 -11.25
N LYS A 223 13.89 9.03 -12.54
CA LYS A 223 15.16 8.44 -12.99
C LYS A 223 16.36 9.32 -12.64
N GLU A 224 16.30 10.62 -12.95
CA GLU A 224 17.39 11.56 -12.68
C GLU A 224 17.71 11.66 -11.19
N ILE A 225 16.70 11.67 -10.32
CA ILE A 225 16.89 11.65 -8.86
C ILE A 225 17.49 10.33 -8.41
N ALA A 226 17.01 9.21 -8.94
CA ALA A 226 17.52 7.89 -8.57
C ALA A 226 18.99 7.72 -8.95
N GLU A 227 19.40 8.19 -10.14
CA GLU A 227 20.79 8.18 -10.60
C GLU A 227 21.68 9.08 -9.73
N GLU A 228 21.18 10.17 -9.18
CA GLU A 228 21.95 11.06 -8.31
C GLU A 228 22.09 10.52 -6.87
N VAL A 229 21.05 9.90 -6.35
CA VAL A 229 21.03 9.44 -4.95
C VAL A 229 21.69 8.08 -4.77
N TRP A 230 21.55 7.16 -5.75
CA TRP A 230 21.99 5.76 -5.65
C TRP A 230 22.96 5.32 -6.76
N GLY A 231 23.27 6.19 -7.75
CA GLY A 231 24.10 5.88 -8.93
C GLY A 231 25.60 5.89 -8.74
#